data_778c9030a675d4163ba2836c0ab161c7
#
_entry.id   778c9030a675d4163ba2836c0ab161c7
#
_cell.length_a   1.000
_cell.length_b   1.000
_cell.length_c   1.000
_cell.angle_alpha   90.00
_cell.angle_beta   90.00
_cell.angle_gamma   90.00
#
_symmetry.space_group_name_H-M   'P 1'
#
loop_
_entity.id
_entity.type
_entity.pdbx_description
1 polymer ?
#
loop_
_entity_poly.entity_id
_entity_poly.type
_entity_poly.pdbx_seq_one_letter_code
_entity_poly.pdbx_strand_id
1 'polypeptide(L)'
;GGFSLPWRDLEREGAGLLLILLPDAPDATLSAALARMEAYARTSGLPGYVALVRRYRPEDAARLARIADMAMTAGLRPVVTGDVLYHNAGRHILQDVLGCIRHGCTVDQLGDRRETCSGRHLVAEREIREDYSGHEAAIARSAEIAALCRFSLDDLAYQYPDETDASGNTPQETLAALVRTHLKDRYPAGAPDCVLAQLRHELDLIASLDYAPYFLTVNTIVRHARQQGIVCQGRGSAANSAICYVLGITAIDPVRSGLLFERFVSAERREPPDIDVDFESDRREEVIQWIYAHYGRD
;
A
#
# COMPACT_ATOMS: atom_id res chain seq x y z
N GLY A 1 9.56 -13.71 -9.40
CA GLY A 1 9.62 -14.70 -8.33
C GLY A 1 8.25 -15.24 -8.01
N GLY A 2 8.16 -16.51 -7.59
CA GLY A 2 6.91 -17.08 -7.14
C GLY A 2 6.54 -16.52 -5.75
N PHE A 3 5.25 -16.27 -5.54
CA PHE A 3 4.69 -15.93 -4.25
C PHE A 3 3.74 -17.05 -3.82
N SER A 4 3.82 -17.46 -2.56
CA SER A 4 2.92 -18.44 -1.97
C SER A 4 2.50 -17.94 -0.60
N LEU A 5 1.19 -17.79 -0.41
CA LEU A 5 0.61 -17.44 0.87
C LEU A 5 0.01 -18.71 1.50
N PRO A 6 0.59 -19.26 2.57
CA PRO A 6 0.01 -20.38 3.28
C PRO A 6 -1.34 -19.97 3.91
N TRP A 7 -2.30 -20.89 3.92
CA TRP A 7 -3.62 -20.65 4.50
C TRP A 7 -3.56 -20.19 5.96
N ARG A 8 -2.62 -20.74 6.74
CA ARG A 8 -2.40 -20.35 8.16
C ARG A 8 -2.06 -18.86 8.34
N ASP A 9 -1.38 -18.26 7.35
CA ASP A 9 -1.04 -16.84 7.43
C ASP A 9 -2.28 -15.98 7.18
N LEU A 10 -3.16 -16.41 6.27
CA LEU A 10 -4.46 -15.78 6.05
C LEU A 10 -5.37 -15.89 7.29
N GLU A 11 -5.37 -17.04 7.98
CA GLU A 11 -6.11 -17.23 9.23
C GLU A 11 -5.61 -16.33 10.36
N ARG A 12 -4.31 -16.07 10.41
CA ARG A 12 -3.67 -15.24 11.44
C ARG A 12 -3.84 -13.75 11.16
N GLU A 13 -3.61 -13.32 9.92
CA GLU A 13 -3.53 -11.90 9.53
C GLU A 13 -4.79 -11.42 8.79
N GLY A 14 -5.73 -12.31 8.52
CA GLY A 14 -6.92 -12.02 7.70
C GLY A 14 -8.06 -11.30 8.43
N ALA A 15 -7.84 -10.80 9.65
CA ALA A 15 -8.87 -10.08 10.38
C ALA A 15 -9.39 -8.88 9.56
N GLY A 16 -10.72 -8.80 9.40
CA GLY A 16 -11.35 -7.74 8.59
C GLY A 16 -11.34 -7.98 7.08
N LEU A 17 -10.70 -9.05 6.58
CA LEU A 17 -10.71 -9.38 5.15
C LEU A 17 -11.96 -10.18 4.78
N LEU A 18 -12.62 -9.77 3.71
CA LEU A 18 -13.68 -10.52 3.07
C LEU A 18 -13.08 -11.40 1.97
N LEU A 19 -13.35 -12.71 2.03
CA LEU A 19 -12.77 -13.67 1.09
C LEU A 19 -13.77 -14.12 0.04
N ILE A 20 -13.31 -14.24 -1.20
CA ILE A 20 -14.04 -14.81 -2.34
C ILE A 20 -13.21 -15.97 -2.89
N LEU A 21 -13.68 -17.19 -2.76
CA LEU A 21 -13.05 -18.36 -3.36
C LEU A 21 -13.37 -18.41 -4.85
N LEU A 22 -12.35 -18.55 -5.71
CA LEU A 22 -12.49 -18.70 -7.16
C LEU A 22 -12.24 -20.18 -7.54
N PRO A 23 -13.27 -21.02 -7.69
CA PRO A 23 -13.11 -22.42 -8.06
C PRO A 23 -12.95 -22.61 -9.56
N ASP A 24 -12.12 -23.57 -9.95
CA ASP A 24 -12.01 -24.00 -11.35
C ASP A 24 -13.07 -25.08 -11.69
N ALA A 25 -13.23 -26.07 -10.84
CA ALA A 25 -14.14 -27.20 -11.05
C ALA A 25 -14.89 -27.59 -9.76
N PRO A 26 -16.10 -28.19 -9.88
CA PRO A 26 -16.86 -28.71 -8.74
C PRO A 26 -16.35 -30.11 -8.35
N ASP A 27 -15.15 -30.19 -7.78
CA ASP A 27 -14.46 -31.43 -7.45
C ASP A 27 -14.11 -31.54 -5.94
N ALA A 28 -13.33 -32.55 -5.58
CA ALA A 28 -12.87 -32.77 -4.21
C ALA A 28 -11.98 -31.63 -3.68
N THR A 29 -11.21 -30.98 -4.57
CA THR A 29 -10.39 -29.83 -4.21
C THR A 29 -11.26 -28.66 -3.77
N LEU A 30 -12.33 -28.40 -4.50
CA LEU A 30 -13.32 -27.39 -4.11
C LEU A 30 -13.95 -27.75 -2.76
N SER A 31 -14.37 -29.00 -2.52
CA SER A 31 -14.94 -29.42 -1.25
C SER A 31 -14.04 -29.12 -0.05
N ALA A 32 -12.73 -29.40 -0.19
CA ALA A 32 -11.75 -29.09 0.86
C ALA A 32 -11.57 -27.59 1.06
N ALA A 33 -11.57 -26.80 -0.01
CA ALA A 33 -11.47 -25.34 0.06
C ALA A 33 -12.72 -24.71 0.71
N LEU A 34 -13.92 -25.20 0.40
CA LEU A 34 -15.18 -24.75 1.01
C LEU A 34 -15.20 -24.97 2.53
N ALA A 35 -14.72 -26.12 3.00
CA ALA A 35 -14.65 -26.41 4.43
C ALA A 35 -13.73 -25.41 5.18
N ARG A 36 -12.59 -25.05 4.57
CA ARG A 36 -11.68 -24.05 5.14
C ARG A 36 -12.28 -22.66 5.11
N MET A 37 -12.93 -22.28 4.02
CA MET A 37 -13.64 -21.00 3.89
C MET A 37 -14.76 -20.84 4.90
N GLU A 38 -15.53 -21.90 5.14
CA GLU A 38 -16.59 -21.90 6.15
C GLU A 38 -16.02 -21.69 7.55
N ALA A 39 -14.94 -22.42 7.89
CA ALA A 39 -14.25 -22.25 9.17
C ALA A 39 -13.74 -20.82 9.36
N TYR A 40 -13.12 -20.24 8.33
CA TYR A 40 -12.67 -18.85 8.35
C TYR A 40 -13.83 -17.86 8.52
N ALA A 41 -14.90 -17.99 7.74
CA ALA A 41 -16.08 -17.14 7.82
C ALA A 41 -16.71 -17.15 9.21
N ARG A 42 -16.81 -18.33 9.84
CA ARG A 42 -17.30 -18.49 11.20
C ARG A 42 -16.40 -17.82 12.24
N THR A 43 -15.08 -17.91 12.08
CA THR A 43 -14.10 -17.33 13.03
C THR A 43 -14.00 -15.82 12.88
N SER A 44 -14.02 -15.30 11.65
CA SER A 44 -13.92 -13.87 11.36
C SER A 44 -15.24 -13.11 11.60
N GLY A 45 -16.37 -13.82 11.66
CA GLY A 45 -17.70 -13.20 11.72
C GLY A 45 -18.15 -12.54 10.41
N LEU A 46 -17.36 -12.69 9.33
CA LEU A 46 -17.65 -12.14 8.01
C LEU A 46 -18.21 -13.24 7.08
N PRO A 47 -19.12 -12.91 6.15
CA PRO A 47 -19.60 -13.89 5.19
C PRO A 47 -18.51 -14.35 4.24
N GLY A 48 -18.43 -15.65 3.98
CA GLY A 48 -17.58 -16.22 2.93
C GLY A 48 -18.32 -16.32 1.60
N TYR A 49 -17.64 -16.04 0.50
CA TYR A 49 -18.22 -16.05 -0.83
C TYR A 49 -17.51 -17.04 -1.75
N VAL A 50 -18.27 -17.55 -2.75
CA VAL A 50 -17.74 -18.43 -3.80
C VAL A 50 -18.09 -17.84 -5.15
N ALA A 51 -17.09 -17.60 -5.96
CA ALA A 51 -17.25 -16.99 -7.29
C ALA A 51 -17.92 -17.95 -8.27
N LEU A 52 -18.90 -17.46 -8.98
CA LEU A 52 -19.45 -18.05 -10.19
C LEU A 52 -18.85 -17.33 -11.37
N VAL A 53 -17.92 -17.98 -12.09
CA VAL A 53 -17.19 -17.42 -13.22
C VAL A 53 -17.49 -18.21 -14.46
N ARG A 54 -17.99 -17.59 -15.53
CA ARG A 54 -18.12 -18.23 -16.85
C ARG A 54 -16.78 -18.40 -17.50
N ARG A 55 -16.55 -19.61 -18.03
CA ARG A 55 -15.36 -19.94 -18.84
C ARG A 55 -15.71 -20.02 -20.33
N TYR A 56 -16.96 -19.73 -20.69
CA TYR A 56 -17.51 -19.78 -22.05
C TYR A 56 -17.33 -21.14 -22.71
N ARG A 57 -17.54 -22.22 -21.93
CA ARG A 57 -17.49 -23.62 -22.37
C ARG A 57 -18.90 -24.22 -22.40
N PRO A 58 -19.16 -25.24 -23.21
CA PRO A 58 -20.48 -25.85 -23.33
C PRO A 58 -21.10 -26.32 -21.99
N GLU A 59 -20.25 -26.77 -21.06
CA GLU A 59 -20.64 -27.28 -19.73
C GLU A 59 -20.81 -26.22 -18.65
N ASP A 60 -20.61 -24.96 -18.95
CA ASP A 60 -20.59 -23.88 -17.94
C ASP A 60 -21.86 -23.80 -17.10
N ALA A 61 -23.03 -23.95 -17.70
CA ALA A 61 -24.29 -23.87 -16.95
C ALA A 61 -24.37 -24.96 -15.84
N ALA A 62 -24.03 -26.20 -16.21
CA ALA A 62 -24.04 -27.32 -15.27
C ALA A 62 -22.92 -27.17 -14.20
N ARG A 63 -21.75 -26.69 -14.62
CA ARG A 63 -20.62 -26.42 -13.72
C ARG A 63 -20.97 -25.34 -12.68
N LEU A 64 -21.54 -24.23 -13.11
CA LEU A 64 -21.92 -23.11 -12.24
C LEU A 64 -23.02 -23.53 -11.25
N ALA A 65 -24.03 -24.28 -11.72
CA ALA A 65 -25.08 -24.81 -10.85
C ALA A 65 -24.49 -25.70 -9.74
N ARG A 66 -23.61 -26.63 -10.09
CA ARG A 66 -22.94 -27.50 -9.10
C ARG A 66 -22.06 -26.73 -8.11
N ILE A 67 -21.30 -25.73 -8.56
CA ILE A 67 -20.50 -24.88 -7.68
C ILE A 67 -21.39 -24.11 -6.73
N ALA A 68 -22.51 -23.55 -7.21
CA ALA A 68 -23.47 -22.83 -6.38
C ALA A 68 -24.09 -23.76 -5.31
N ASP A 69 -24.50 -24.98 -5.68
CA ASP A 69 -25.07 -25.96 -4.74
C ASP A 69 -24.05 -26.36 -3.67
N MET A 70 -22.81 -26.63 -4.06
CA MET A 70 -21.73 -26.99 -3.13
C MET A 70 -21.44 -25.84 -2.16
N ALA A 71 -21.41 -24.59 -2.66
CA ALA A 71 -21.21 -23.40 -1.82
C ALA A 71 -22.34 -23.23 -0.80
N MET A 72 -23.60 -23.30 -1.25
CA MET A 72 -24.77 -23.18 -0.38
C MET A 72 -24.82 -24.30 0.67
N THR A 73 -24.50 -25.52 0.28
CA THR A 73 -24.43 -26.68 1.20
C THR A 73 -23.36 -26.46 2.29
N ALA A 74 -22.25 -25.80 1.95
CA ALA A 74 -21.20 -25.44 2.90
C ALA A 74 -21.51 -24.15 3.71
N GLY A 75 -22.71 -23.57 3.59
CA GLY A 75 -23.07 -22.32 4.29
C GLY A 75 -22.41 -21.06 3.71
N LEU A 76 -21.83 -21.15 2.53
CA LEU A 76 -21.18 -20.04 1.83
C LEU A 76 -22.11 -19.44 0.78
N ARG A 77 -21.81 -18.20 0.35
CA ARG A 77 -22.69 -17.44 -0.54
C ARG A 77 -22.12 -17.38 -1.97
N PRO A 78 -22.80 -17.96 -2.99
CA PRO A 78 -22.37 -17.75 -4.38
C PRO A 78 -22.42 -16.27 -4.76
N VAL A 79 -21.41 -15.79 -5.49
CA VAL A 79 -21.38 -14.43 -6.06
C VAL A 79 -20.92 -14.49 -7.50
N VAL A 80 -21.59 -13.76 -8.39
CA VAL A 80 -21.14 -13.64 -9.78
C VAL A 80 -19.94 -12.70 -9.87
N THR A 81 -18.88 -13.16 -10.53
CA THR A 81 -17.69 -12.34 -10.84
C THR A 81 -17.28 -12.55 -12.29
N GLY A 82 -16.71 -11.51 -12.91
CA GLY A 82 -16.25 -11.58 -14.30
C GLY A 82 -14.90 -12.27 -14.47
N ASP A 83 -14.09 -12.38 -13.39
CA ASP A 83 -12.67 -12.80 -13.46
C ASP A 83 -11.95 -12.12 -14.67
N VAL A 84 -12.11 -10.79 -14.72
CA VAL A 84 -11.75 -9.96 -15.88
C VAL A 84 -10.25 -9.88 -16.06
N LEU A 85 -9.78 -10.07 -17.29
CA LEU A 85 -8.36 -9.98 -17.67
C LEU A 85 -8.06 -8.71 -18.48
N TYR A 86 -9.05 -8.12 -19.15
CA TYR A 86 -8.90 -6.94 -19.99
C TYR A 86 -10.21 -6.13 -20.06
N HIS A 87 -10.10 -4.85 -20.38
CA HIS A 87 -11.24 -3.93 -20.31
C HIS A 87 -12.22 -4.04 -21.49
N ASN A 88 -11.80 -4.56 -22.64
CA ASN A 88 -12.67 -4.87 -23.77
C ASN A 88 -12.18 -6.09 -24.56
N ALA A 89 -13.06 -6.70 -25.35
CA ALA A 89 -12.79 -7.92 -26.11
C ALA A 89 -11.60 -7.78 -27.08
N GLY A 90 -11.39 -6.61 -27.67
CA GLY A 90 -10.29 -6.35 -28.61
C GLY A 90 -8.90 -6.37 -27.95
N ARG A 91 -8.83 -6.35 -26.62
CA ARG A 91 -7.58 -6.42 -25.87
C ARG A 91 -7.15 -7.83 -25.46
N HIS A 92 -7.88 -8.83 -25.89
CA HIS A 92 -7.54 -10.23 -25.69
C HIS A 92 -6.10 -10.56 -26.11
N ILE A 93 -5.62 -9.99 -27.21
CA ILE A 93 -4.25 -10.19 -27.69
C ILE A 93 -3.17 -9.76 -26.66
N LEU A 94 -3.44 -8.73 -25.85
CA LEU A 94 -2.50 -8.31 -24.79
C LEU A 94 -2.36 -9.38 -23.70
N GLN A 95 -3.44 -10.10 -23.38
CA GLN A 95 -3.40 -11.22 -22.45
C GLN A 95 -2.55 -12.38 -22.99
N ASP A 96 -2.65 -12.67 -24.31
CA ASP A 96 -1.81 -13.65 -24.96
C ASP A 96 -0.33 -13.25 -24.85
N VAL A 97 0.01 -11.99 -25.10
CA VAL A 97 1.38 -11.47 -24.95
C VAL A 97 1.88 -11.57 -23.51
N LEU A 98 1.05 -11.21 -22.53
CA LEU A 98 1.40 -11.38 -21.10
C LEU A 98 1.60 -12.85 -20.73
N GLY A 99 0.78 -13.75 -21.30
CA GLY A 99 0.96 -15.19 -21.18
C GLY A 99 2.30 -15.65 -21.73
N CYS A 100 2.68 -15.17 -22.91
CA CYS A 100 3.97 -15.44 -23.53
C CYS A 100 5.15 -15.00 -22.67
N ILE A 101 5.10 -13.78 -22.13
CA ILE A 101 6.13 -13.25 -21.23
C ILE A 101 6.25 -14.13 -19.96
N ARG A 102 5.11 -14.46 -19.35
CA ARG A 102 5.07 -15.33 -18.15
C ARG A 102 5.71 -16.70 -18.39
N HIS A 103 5.50 -17.28 -19.55
CA HIS A 103 5.95 -18.64 -19.89
C HIS A 103 7.24 -18.70 -20.72
N GLY A 104 7.81 -17.55 -21.08
CA GLY A 104 9.02 -17.47 -21.89
C GLY A 104 8.86 -18.12 -23.28
N CYS A 105 7.70 -17.94 -23.94
CA CYS A 105 7.37 -18.56 -25.22
C CYS A 105 6.77 -17.56 -26.21
N THR A 106 6.66 -17.95 -27.48
CA THR A 106 5.95 -17.17 -28.51
C THR A 106 4.43 -17.41 -28.47
N VAL A 107 3.65 -16.58 -29.16
CA VAL A 107 2.18 -16.74 -29.23
C VAL A 107 1.79 -18.09 -29.81
N ASP A 108 2.52 -18.58 -30.80
CA ASP A 108 2.26 -19.88 -31.44
C ASP A 108 2.57 -21.06 -30.50
N GLN A 109 3.47 -20.87 -29.54
CA GLN A 109 3.86 -21.86 -28.55
C GLN A 109 3.01 -21.83 -27.27
N LEU A 110 2.11 -20.86 -27.13
CA LEU A 110 1.28 -20.70 -25.94
C LEU A 110 0.29 -21.88 -25.77
N GLY A 111 -0.23 -22.45 -26.88
CA GLY A 111 -1.08 -23.63 -26.89
C GLY A 111 -2.31 -23.48 -25.99
N ASP A 112 -2.61 -24.50 -25.19
CA ASP A 112 -3.78 -24.56 -24.28
C ASP A 112 -3.72 -23.53 -23.13
N ARG A 113 -2.61 -22.81 -22.95
CA ARG A 113 -2.48 -21.72 -21.99
C ARG A 113 -3.13 -20.42 -22.48
N ARG A 114 -3.51 -20.39 -23.76
CA ARG A 114 -4.22 -19.27 -24.36
C ARG A 114 -5.67 -19.25 -23.91
N GLU A 115 -6.20 -18.06 -23.62
CA GLU A 115 -7.64 -17.93 -23.39
C GLU A 115 -8.41 -18.28 -24.67
N THR A 116 -9.40 -19.16 -24.52
CA THR A 116 -10.14 -19.73 -25.67
C THR A 116 -11.09 -18.73 -26.33
N CYS A 117 -11.44 -17.66 -25.61
CA CYS A 117 -12.34 -16.63 -26.12
C CYS A 117 -12.02 -15.26 -25.50
N SER A 118 -12.59 -14.20 -26.05
CA SER A 118 -12.48 -12.82 -25.56
C SER A 118 -13.51 -12.45 -24.49
N GLY A 119 -14.21 -13.43 -23.90
CA GLY A 119 -15.31 -13.18 -22.97
C GLY A 119 -14.91 -12.64 -21.59
N ARG A 120 -13.63 -12.73 -21.22
CA ARG A 120 -13.12 -12.26 -19.90
C ARG A 120 -12.78 -10.78 -19.91
N HIS A 121 -13.72 -9.94 -20.35
CA HIS A 121 -13.61 -8.49 -20.36
C HIS A 121 -14.72 -7.86 -19.50
N LEU A 122 -14.64 -6.54 -19.31
CA LEU A 122 -15.71 -5.80 -18.67
C LEU A 122 -16.95 -5.78 -19.57
N VAL A 123 -18.06 -6.29 -19.05
CA VAL A 123 -19.34 -6.36 -19.76
C VAL A 123 -20.39 -5.49 -19.08
N ALA A 124 -21.42 -5.09 -19.81
CA ALA A 124 -22.53 -4.32 -19.29
C ALA A 124 -23.41 -5.18 -18.35
N GLU A 125 -24.09 -4.55 -17.39
CA GLU A 125 -24.98 -5.25 -16.44
C GLU A 125 -26.03 -6.12 -17.14
N ARG A 126 -26.57 -5.66 -18.27
CA ARG A 126 -27.53 -6.44 -19.05
C ARG A 126 -26.95 -7.78 -19.51
N GLU A 127 -25.73 -7.78 -19.99
CA GLU A 127 -25.03 -8.99 -20.45
C GLU A 127 -24.77 -9.94 -19.27
N ILE A 128 -24.39 -9.39 -18.10
CA ILE A 128 -24.23 -10.19 -16.87
C ILE A 128 -25.55 -10.89 -16.51
N ARG A 129 -26.67 -10.19 -16.58
CA ARG A 129 -28.00 -10.76 -16.26
C ARG A 129 -28.41 -11.86 -17.25
N GLU A 130 -28.10 -11.68 -18.54
CA GLU A 130 -28.34 -12.69 -19.58
C GLU A 130 -27.44 -13.91 -19.36
N ASP A 131 -26.14 -13.70 -19.15
CA ASP A 131 -25.13 -14.73 -18.99
C ASP A 131 -25.30 -15.58 -17.74
N TYR A 132 -25.81 -15.00 -16.67
CA TYR A 132 -26.00 -15.66 -15.37
C TYR A 132 -27.49 -15.80 -14.99
N SER A 133 -28.36 -15.95 -15.99
CA SER A 133 -29.80 -16.23 -15.78
C SER A 133 -29.97 -17.43 -14.85
N GLY A 134 -30.85 -17.30 -13.84
CA GLY A 134 -31.02 -18.28 -12.78
C GLY A 134 -30.07 -18.13 -11.57
N HIS A 135 -29.17 -17.14 -11.61
CA HIS A 135 -28.28 -16.81 -10.51
C HIS A 135 -28.44 -15.35 -10.02
N GLU A 136 -29.65 -14.79 -10.10
CA GLU A 136 -29.97 -13.38 -9.80
C GLU A 136 -29.53 -12.96 -8.39
N ALA A 137 -29.71 -13.86 -7.41
CA ALA A 137 -29.23 -13.62 -6.05
C ALA A 137 -27.70 -13.52 -5.96
N ALA A 138 -26.97 -14.27 -6.80
CA ALA A 138 -25.52 -14.20 -6.84
C ALA A 138 -25.03 -12.92 -7.54
N ILE A 139 -25.77 -12.40 -8.53
CA ILE A 139 -25.50 -11.08 -9.15
C ILE A 139 -25.68 -9.97 -8.09
N ALA A 140 -26.81 -9.99 -7.35
CA ALA A 140 -27.10 -8.96 -6.34
C ALA A 140 -26.05 -8.91 -5.21
N ARG A 141 -25.36 -10.01 -4.92
CA ARG A 141 -24.32 -10.06 -3.87
C ARG A 141 -23.10 -9.24 -4.16
N SER A 142 -22.81 -8.87 -5.40
CA SER A 142 -21.73 -7.93 -5.70
C SER A 142 -21.97 -6.56 -5.05
N ALA A 143 -23.20 -6.08 -5.02
CA ALA A 143 -23.57 -4.85 -4.33
C ALA A 143 -23.52 -5.01 -2.80
N GLU A 144 -23.91 -6.19 -2.27
CA GLU A 144 -23.77 -6.52 -0.83
C GLU A 144 -22.29 -6.44 -0.42
N ILE A 145 -21.38 -7.04 -1.18
CA ILE A 145 -19.94 -7.01 -0.93
C ILE A 145 -19.41 -5.56 -0.98
N ALA A 146 -19.78 -4.80 -2.01
CA ALA A 146 -19.38 -3.40 -2.13
C ALA A 146 -19.82 -2.56 -0.92
N ALA A 147 -21.01 -2.80 -0.38
CA ALA A 147 -21.50 -2.12 0.81
C ALA A 147 -20.76 -2.50 2.11
N LEU A 148 -20.17 -3.70 2.16
CA LEU A 148 -19.33 -4.14 3.28
C LEU A 148 -17.92 -3.55 3.21
N CYS A 149 -17.41 -3.26 2.02
CA CYS A 149 -16.09 -2.66 1.81
C CYS A 149 -16.16 -1.14 2.04
N ARG A 150 -15.85 -0.70 3.24
CA ARG A 150 -15.97 0.72 3.64
C ARG A 150 -14.64 1.46 3.71
N PHE A 151 -13.53 0.76 3.54
CA PHE A 151 -12.21 1.38 3.58
C PHE A 151 -12.08 2.44 2.48
N SER A 152 -11.61 3.60 2.86
CA SER A 152 -11.23 4.69 1.96
C SER A 152 -9.75 5.01 2.15
N LEU A 153 -9.08 5.43 1.07
CA LEU A 153 -7.72 5.98 1.18
C LEU A 153 -7.70 7.25 2.03
N ASP A 154 -8.84 7.95 2.14
CA ASP A 154 -8.98 9.13 3.01
C ASP A 154 -8.94 8.76 4.50
N ASP A 155 -9.16 7.49 4.85
CA ASP A 155 -9.07 6.98 6.23
C ASP A 155 -7.61 6.74 6.65
N LEU A 156 -6.67 6.77 5.70
CA LEU A 156 -5.25 6.59 5.99
C LEU A 156 -4.71 7.83 6.70
N ALA A 157 -4.28 7.61 7.93
CA ALA A 157 -3.52 8.61 8.69
C ALA A 157 -2.07 8.14 8.81
N TYR A 158 -1.15 9.04 8.53
CA TYR A 158 0.27 8.76 8.79
C TYR A 158 0.48 8.66 10.29
N GLN A 159 1.00 7.52 10.74
CA GLN A 159 1.40 7.31 12.13
C GLN A 159 2.93 7.38 12.17
N TYR A 160 3.44 8.42 12.82
CA TYR A 160 4.87 8.54 13.06
C TYR A 160 5.23 7.87 14.39
N PRO A 161 6.47 7.36 14.53
CA PRO A 161 6.96 6.89 15.81
C PRO A 161 6.80 7.95 16.89
N ASP A 162 6.57 7.51 18.14
CA ASP A 162 6.54 8.41 19.29
C ASP A 162 7.96 8.90 19.57
N GLU A 163 8.20 10.18 19.30
CA GLU A 163 9.49 10.86 19.52
C GLU A 163 9.45 11.73 20.78
N THR A 164 8.62 11.35 21.76
CA THR A 164 8.62 11.99 23.09
C THR A 164 9.94 11.71 23.79
N ASP A 165 10.64 12.75 24.23
CA ASP A 165 11.90 12.59 24.91
C ASP A 165 11.72 12.11 26.39
N ALA A 166 12.81 11.65 27.01
CA ALA A 166 12.81 11.21 28.39
C ALA A 166 12.46 12.32 29.41
N SER A 167 12.45 13.58 28.97
CA SER A 167 12.11 14.76 29.77
C SER A 167 10.62 15.08 29.70
N GLY A 168 9.84 14.36 28.86
CA GLY A 168 8.41 14.56 28.67
C GLY A 168 8.05 15.78 27.82
N ASN A 169 9.00 16.30 27.02
CA ASN A 169 8.73 17.35 26.05
C ASN A 169 7.92 16.80 24.89
N THR A 170 7.06 17.62 24.37
CA THR A 170 6.36 17.30 23.12
C THR A 170 7.35 17.21 21.94
N PRO A 171 7.02 16.48 20.85
CA PRO A 171 7.86 16.40 19.66
C PRO A 171 8.18 17.81 19.10
N GLN A 172 7.24 18.74 19.13
CA GLN A 172 7.45 20.11 18.66
C GLN A 172 8.46 20.88 19.54
N GLU A 173 8.38 20.74 20.86
CA GLU A 173 9.34 21.36 21.79
C GLU A 173 10.73 20.76 21.61
N THR A 174 10.81 19.46 21.43
CA THR A 174 12.06 18.73 21.17
C THR A 174 12.69 19.19 19.86
N LEU A 175 11.91 19.28 18.78
CA LEU A 175 12.39 19.77 17.48
C LEU A 175 12.93 21.19 17.60
N ALA A 176 12.16 22.10 18.23
CA ALA A 176 12.57 23.49 18.44
C ALA A 176 13.83 23.60 19.30
N ALA A 177 14.01 22.74 20.31
CA ALA A 177 15.22 22.69 21.12
C ALA A 177 16.44 22.22 20.33
N LEU A 178 16.28 21.18 19.50
CA LEU A 178 17.35 20.69 18.62
C LEU A 178 17.77 21.76 17.59
N VAL A 179 16.80 22.44 16.97
CA VAL A 179 17.08 23.55 16.04
C VAL A 179 17.90 24.65 16.75
N ARG A 180 17.52 25.09 17.95
CA ARG A 180 18.27 26.09 18.71
C ARG A 180 19.68 25.64 19.04
N THR A 181 19.87 24.37 19.37
CA THR A 181 21.17 23.81 19.73
C THR A 181 22.08 23.77 18.49
N HIS A 182 21.62 23.20 17.40
CA HIS A 182 22.42 23.03 16.18
C HIS A 182 22.58 24.31 15.35
N LEU A 183 21.76 25.35 15.61
CA LEU A 183 21.89 26.64 14.93
C LEU A 183 23.29 27.23 15.10
N LYS A 184 23.89 27.10 16.27
CA LYS A 184 25.23 27.59 16.58
C LYS A 184 26.31 26.86 15.79
N ASP A 185 26.10 25.61 15.47
CA ASP A 185 27.05 24.81 14.70
C ASP A 185 27.09 25.27 13.24
N ARG A 186 25.92 25.66 12.70
CA ARG A 186 25.78 26.12 11.30
C ARG A 186 26.11 27.61 11.15
N TYR A 187 25.84 28.43 12.18
CA TYR A 187 26.06 29.87 12.18
C TYR A 187 26.88 30.29 13.40
N PRO A 188 28.17 29.94 13.49
CA PRO A 188 29.00 30.22 14.68
C PRO A 188 29.19 31.72 14.95
N ALA A 189 29.07 32.57 13.90
CA ALA A 189 29.12 34.05 14.04
C ALA A 189 27.75 34.67 14.34
N GLY A 190 26.71 33.84 14.56
CA GLY A 190 25.31 34.29 14.69
C GLY A 190 24.53 34.11 13.40
N ALA A 191 23.29 33.68 13.51
CA ALA A 191 22.40 33.52 12.36
C ALA A 191 21.82 34.86 11.94
N PRO A 192 21.75 35.16 10.62
CA PRO A 192 21.08 36.37 10.12
C PRO A 192 19.61 36.42 10.49
N ASP A 193 19.02 37.61 10.60
CA ASP A 193 17.60 37.77 10.94
C ASP A 193 16.66 37.07 9.96
N CYS A 194 17.00 37.04 8.68
CA CYS A 194 16.24 36.34 7.66
C CYS A 194 16.21 34.80 7.92
N VAL A 195 17.30 34.21 8.39
CA VAL A 195 17.35 32.78 8.77
C VAL A 195 16.50 32.53 10.00
N LEU A 196 16.57 33.43 11.01
CA LEU A 196 15.76 33.31 12.23
C LEU A 196 14.25 33.45 11.92
N ALA A 197 13.90 34.30 10.97
CA ALA A 197 12.52 34.45 10.51
C ALA A 197 12.04 33.19 9.78
N GLN A 198 12.88 32.66 8.89
CA GLN A 198 12.56 31.43 8.16
C GLN A 198 12.38 30.24 9.12
N LEU A 199 13.28 30.03 10.05
CA LEU A 199 13.18 28.95 11.03
C LEU A 199 11.90 29.03 11.88
N ARG A 200 11.48 30.26 12.28
CA ARG A 200 10.20 30.43 12.98
C ARG A 200 9.02 30.05 12.11
N HIS A 201 9.00 30.56 10.88
CA HIS A 201 7.95 30.23 9.92
C HIS A 201 7.83 28.71 9.67
N GLU A 202 8.96 28.02 9.46
CA GLU A 202 8.97 26.57 9.28
C GLU A 202 8.47 25.82 10.53
N LEU A 203 8.94 26.21 11.73
CA LEU A 203 8.49 25.60 12.99
C LEU A 203 6.99 25.78 13.22
N ASP A 204 6.44 26.97 12.92
CA ASP A 204 5.01 27.25 13.06
C ASP A 204 4.17 26.41 12.09
N LEU A 205 4.62 26.27 10.84
CA LEU A 205 3.92 25.45 9.86
C LEU A 205 4.00 23.96 10.21
N ILE A 206 5.17 23.44 10.62
CA ILE A 206 5.35 22.06 11.08
C ILE A 206 4.45 21.76 12.28
N ALA A 207 4.34 22.70 13.22
CA ALA A 207 3.44 22.57 14.37
C ALA A 207 1.97 22.50 13.96
N SER A 208 1.54 23.36 13.02
CA SER A 208 0.15 23.39 12.54
C SER A 208 -0.29 22.12 11.80
N LEU A 209 0.67 21.38 11.24
CA LEU A 209 0.46 20.13 10.48
C LEU A 209 0.82 18.87 11.27
N ASP A 210 1.29 19.02 12.52
CA ASP A 210 1.73 17.92 13.39
C ASP A 210 2.85 17.04 12.77
N TYR A 211 3.80 17.66 12.04
CA TYR A 211 4.89 16.95 11.38
C TYR A 211 6.18 16.88 12.19
N ALA A 212 6.23 17.43 13.40
CA ALA A 212 7.42 17.40 14.25
C ALA A 212 7.97 15.98 14.49
N PRO A 213 7.12 14.95 14.77
CA PRO A 213 7.61 13.57 14.92
C PRO A 213 8.36 13.09 13.69
N TYR A 214 7.86 13.37 12.49
CA TYR A 214 8.50 12.97 11.24
C TYR A 214 9.92 13.56 11.08
N PHE A 215 10.07 14.87 11.35
CA PHE A 215 11.39 15.50 11.31
C PHE A 215 12.36 14.93 12.33
N LEU A 216 11.87 14.59 13.53
CA LEU A 216 12.66 13.97 14.59
C LEU A 216 13.11 12.56 14.19
N THR A 217 12.22 11.76 13.64
CA THR A 217 12.53 10.41 13.15
C THR A 217 13.64 10.46 12.09
N VAL A 218 13.52 11.33 11.08
CA VAL A 218 14.56 11.48 10.06
C VAL A 218 15.88 11.97 10.67
N ASN A 219 15.83 12.95 11.58
CA ASN A 219 17.02 13.42 12.29
C ASN A 219 17.68 12.30 13.10
N THR A 220 16.92 11.45 13.75
CA THR A 220 17.42 10.31 14.54
C THR A 220 18.14 9.30 13.65
N ILE A 221 17.57 8.97 12.49
CA ILE A 221 18.18 8.09 11.49
C ILE A 221 19.50 8.67 10.94
N VAL A 222 19.49 9.94 10.54
CA VAL A 222 20.68 10.63 10.01
C VAL A 222 21.78 10.72 11.07
N ARG A 223 21.40 11.03 12.30
CA ARG A 223 22.35 11.09 13.44
C ARG A 223 22.98 9.73 13.72
N HIS A 224 22.16 8.67 13.72
CA HIS A 224 22.67 7.31 13.89
C HIS A 224 23.67 6.95 12.80
N ALA A 225 23.35 7.15 11.54
CA ALA A 225 24.23 6.84 10.42
C ALA A 225 25.59 7.56 10.56
N ARG A 226 25.57 8.84 10.92
CA ARG A 226 26.80 9.62 11.14
C ARG A 226 27.62 9.14 12.33
N GLN A 227 26.96 8.75 13.42
CA GLN A 227 27.65 8.17 14.60
C GLN A 227 28.36 6.86 14.25
N GLN A 228 27.82 6.10 13.30
CA GLN A 228 28.44 4.89 12.77
C GLN A 228 29.48 5.19 11.66
N GLY A 229 29.73 6.46 11.31
CA GLY A 229 30.63 6.84 10.24
C GLY A 229 30.10 6.51 8.85
N ILE A 230 28.78 6.31 8.69
CA ILE A 230 28.13 6.08 7.39
C ILE A 230 27.83 7.42 6.73
N VAL A 231 28.31 7.58 5.49
CA VAL A 231 28.06 8.80 4.72
C VAL A 231 26.59 8.87 4.34
N CYS A 232 25.95 10.01 4.67
CA CYS A 232 24.54 10.23 4.34
C CYS A 232 24.27 11.71 4.06
N GLN A 233 23.29 11.97 3.20
CA GLN A 233 22.85 13.31 2.85
C GLN A 233 21.41 13.35 2.39
N GLY A 234 20.64 14.29 2.95
CA GLY A 234 19.31 14.62 2.44
C GLY A 234 19.39 15.34 1.10
N ARG A 235 18.44 15.04 0.22
CA ARG A 235 18.34 15.57 -1.15
C ARG A 235 16.91 15.97 -1.50
N GLY A 236 16.70 16.40 -2.74
CA GLY A 236 15.38 16.70 -3.28
C GLY A 236 14.75 17.91 -2.62
N SER A 237 13.45 17.80 -2.32
CA SER A 237 12.65 18.88 -1.74
C SER A 237 13.10 19.30 -0.34
N ALA A 238 13.69 18.38 0.44
CA ALA A 238 14.22 18.67 1.78
C ALA A 238 15.32 19.77 1.79
N ALA A 239 16.01 19.99 0.67
CA ALA A 239 16.96 21.08 0.53
C ALA A 239 16.36 22.48 0.63
N ASN A 240 15.00 22.62 0.52
CA ASN A 240 14.31 23.88 0.69
C ASN A 240 14.03 24.22 2.18
N SER A 241 14.32 23.32 3.13
CA SER A 241 14.08 23.55 4.55
C SER A 241 15.32 24.01 5.29
N ALA A 242 15.20 25.17 5.97
CA ALA A 242 16.24 25.66 6.88
C ALA A 242 16.37 24.78 8.13
N ILE A 243 15.29 24.14 8.58
CA ILE A 243 15.32 23.16 9.67
C ILE A 243 16.15 21.94 9.26
N CYS A 244 15.91 21.36 8.07
CA CYS A 244 16.71 20.24 7.57
C CYS A 244 18.20 20.61 7.45
N TYR A 245 18.51 21.83 7.03
CA TYR A 245 19.88 22.32 6.99
C TYR A 245 20.49 22.46 8.39
N VAL A 246 19.80 23.08 9.34
CA VAL A 246 20.29 23.28 10.70
C VAL A 246 20.50 21.96 11.41
N LEU A 247 19.57 21.01 11.30
CA LEU A 247 19.69 19.67 11.87
C LEU A 247 20.76 18.82 11.16
N GLY A 248 21.32 19.31 10.05
CA GLY A 248 22.33 18.58 9.30
C GLY A 248 21.78 17.50 8.40
N ILE A 249 20.48 17.39 8.20
CA ILE A 249 19.88 16.45 7.25
C ILE A 249 20.32 16.79 5.84
N THR A 250 20.32 18.08 5.47
CA THR A 250 20.83 18.59 4.19
C THR A 250 22.10 19.43 4.36
N ALA A 251 22.87 19.57 3.28
CA ALA A 251 24.13 20.33 3.29
C ALA A 251 24.03 21.75 2.68
N ILE A 252 22.92 22.05 1.99
CA ILE A 252 22.70 23.32 1.30
C ILE A 252 21.92 24.26 2.20
N ASP A 253 22.42 25.50 2.40
CA ASP A 253 21.71 26.56 3.08
C ASP A 253 20.61 27.13 2.15
N PRO A 254 19.32 26.89 2.43
CA PRO A 254 18.24 27.30 1.55
C PRO A 254 18.06 28.81 1.49
N VAL A 255 18.34 29.53 2.59
CA VAL A 255 18.19 30.98 2.65
C VAL A 255 19.27 31.66 1.77
N ARG A 256 20.52 31.22 1.86
CA ARG A 256 21.60 31.69 0.97
C ARG A 256 21.36 31.37 -0.49
N SER A 257 20.72 30.24 -0.76
CA SER A 257 20.46 29.75 -2.12
C SER A 257 19.15 30.25 -2.71
N GLY A 258 18.35 31.02 -1.95
CA GLY A 258 17.06 31.57 -2.41
C GLY A 258 16.02 30.49 -2.67
N LEU A 259 16.07 29.38 -1.94
CA LEU A 259 15.12 28.27 -2.06
C LEU A 259 13.87 28.57 -1.25
N LEU A 260 12.70 28.11 -1.74
CA LEU A 260 11.40 28.38 -1.14
C LEU A 260 10.91 27.15 -0.36
N PHE A 261 10.62 27.32 0.92
CA PHE A 261 10.12 26.29 1.81
C PHE A 261 8.76 25.72 1.37
N GLU A 262 7.91 26.54 0.80
CA GLU A 262 6.56 26.16 0.31
C GLU A 262 6.61 25.10 -0.80
N ARG A 263 7.76 24.89 -1.43
CA ARG A 263 7.99 23.79 -2.37
C ARG A 263 8.19 22.45 -1.67
N PHE A 264 8.50 22.47 -0.38
CA PHE A 264 8.74 21.28 0.42
C PHE A 264 7.52 20.95 1.29
N VAL A 265 6.99 21.95 2.04
CA VAL A 265 5.80 21.80 2.88
C VAL A 265 4.82 22.89 2.53
N SER A 266 3.55 22.56 2.29
CA SER A 266 2.48 23.56 2.19
C SER A 266 1.23 23.09 2.92
N ALA A 267 0.51 24.02 3.54
CA ALA A 267 -0.75 23.74 4.23
C ALA A 267 -1.86 23.21 3.31
N GLU A 268 -1.76 23.49 1.99
CA GLU A 268 -2.75 23.10 1.00
C GLU A 268 -2.68 21.62 0.64
N ARG A 269 -1.49 21.02 0.66
CA ARG A 269 -1.27 19.63 0.21
C ARG A 269 -1.75 18.57 1.18
N ARG A 270 -1.84 18.87 2.48
CA ARG A 270 -2.19 17.90 3.55
C ARG A 270 -1.44 16.57 3.49
N GLU A 271 -0.30 16.56 2.82
CA GLU A 271 0.59 15.41 2.71
C GLU A 271 1.90 15.73 3.44
N PRO A 272 2.47 14.78 4.19
CA PRO A 272 3.77 14.99 4.81
C PRO A 272 4.81 15.29 3.74
N PRO A 273 5.85 16.07 4.08
CA PRO A 273 6.95 16.31 3.18
C PRO A 273 7.71 15.01 2.92
N ASP A 274 8.27 14.90 1.73
CA ASP A 274 9.15 13.79 1.36
C ASP A 274 10.60 14.18 1.63
N ILE A 275 11.22 13.57 2.66
CA ILE A 275 12.63 13.77 3.01
C ILE A 275 13.43 12.57 2.49
N ASP A 276 13.96 12.71 1.29
CA ASP A 276 14.90 11.75 0.73
C ASP A 276 16.26 11.85 1.41
N VAL A 277 16.80 10.73 1.88
CA VAL A 277 18.18 10.66 2.41
C VAL A 277 18.93 9.54 1.69
N ASP A 278 19.99 9.90 1.01
CA ASP A 278 20.93 8.95 0.42
C ASP A 278 21.91 8.46 1.48
N PHE A 279 22.20 7.17 1.48
CA PHE A 279 23.21 6.54 2.31
C PHE A 279 24.25 5.85 1.45
N GLU A 280 25.48 5.76 1.96
CA GLU A 280 26.56 4.98 1.39
C GLU A 280 26.08 3.57 1.00
N SER A 281 26.28 3.22 -0.29
CA SER A 281 25.68 2.01 -0.89
C SER A 281 26.02 0.73 -0.14
N ASP A 282 27.29 0.57 0.22
CA ASP A 282 27.82 -0.67 0.81
C ASP A 282 27.32 -0.89 2.25
N ARG A 283 26.92 0.19 2.93
CA ARG A 283 26.51 0.20 4.34
C ARG A 283 25.05 0.57 4.56
N ARG A 284 24.30 0.81 3.49
CA ARG A 284 22.86 1.18 3.57
C ARG A 284 22.04 0.14 4.33
N GLU A 285 22.37 -1.13 4.15
CA GLU A 285 21.65 -2.23 4.85
C GLU A 285 21.79 -2.15 6.36
N GLU A 286 22.93 -1.69 6.89
CA GLU A 286 23.13 -1.49 8.33
C GLU A 286 22.11 -0.48 8.90
N VAL A 287 21.88 0.62 8.16
CA VAL A 287 20.88 1.64 8.55
C VAL A 287 19.47 1.07 8.51
N ILE A 288 19.12 0.33 7.45
CA ILE A 288 17.79 -0.32 7.32
C ILE A 288 17.54 -1.29 8.48
N GLN A 289 18.50 -2.14 8.81
CA GLN A 289 18.36 -3.09 9.91
C GLN A 289 18.27 -2.39 11.27
N TRP A 290 18.99 -1.28 11.45
CA TRP A 290 18.87 -0.48 12.65
C TRP A 290 17.48 0.17 12.78
N ILE A 291 16.92 0.70 11.68
CA ILE A 291 15.56 1.26 11.67
C ILE A 291 14.55 0.21 12.12
N TYR A 292 14.61 -1.01 11.56
CA TYR A 292 13.74 -2.12 11.97
C TYR A 292 13.91 -2.53 13.43
N ALA A 293 15.14 -2.49 13.94
CA ALA A 293 15.41 -2.83 15.34
C ALA A 293 14.93 -1.73 16.30
N HIS A 294 14.96 -0.46 15.88
CA HIS A 294 14.66 0.70 16.70
C HIS A 294 13.16 1.04 16.71
N TYR A 295 12.50 1.00 15.54
CA TYR A 295 11.10 1.39 15.38
C TYR A 295 10.14 0.21 15.17
N GLY A 296 10.64 -0.99 14.92
CA GLY A 296 9.82 -2.14 14.54
C GLY A 296 9.78 -2.35 13.03
N ARG A 297 8.97 -3.33 12.63
CA ARG A 297 8.74 -3.68 11.21
C ARG A 297 7.30 -3.43 10.78
N ASP A 298 6.46 -3.00 11.71
CA ASP A 298 5.02 -2.81 11.52
C ASP A 298 4.71 -1.37 11.20
#